data_1f3ac318f33f7664bc36a8220fff68ac
#
_entry.id   1f3ac318f33f7664bc36a8220fff68ac
#
_cell.length_a   1.000
_cell.length_b   1.000
_cell.length_c   1.000
_cell.angle_alpha   90.00
_cell.angle_beta   90.00
_cell.angle_gamma   90.00
#
_symmetry.space_group_name_H-M   'P 1'
#
loop_
_entity.id
_entity.type
_entity.pdbx_description
1 polymer ?
#
loop_
_entity_poly.entity_id
_entity_poly.type
_entity_poly.pdbx_seq_one_letter_code
_entity_poly.pdbx_strand_id
1 'polypeptide(L)'
;MHRRKELASKRCVKTFAAMLVTLATMLACVLIGPVHAQAVEYNIGELGWVDKDSSKLTIVSGGQEKPFVSGTTVDYGDEINMQLHWNVPNNITVKSGDTFVYDLPENLTFQSGQQYDIINESGDVVGHYVINGNRMVATYTRGEDAGSNVTAYVTVKGTINSDKTGGNNGGDKTFSYPGYGDVTLKVNPKHEVNASKSAAISTSDPSKWEFVIKVNSVGTNQNVQLNDTMGELMKLDPDSIHIYTDADCQQPYEGTWNATPAAGNTGFSATIKSMEDGETLYVRYAVTADRATLVAACKQAGTARRCPA
;
A
#
# COMPACT_ATOMS: atom_id res chain seq x y z
N MET A 1 -34.33 -53.00 32.37
CA MET A 1 -33.80 -51.78 31.74
C MET A 1 -32.36 -51.44 32.14
N HIS A 2 -31.86 -51.92 33.26
CA HIS A 2 -30.50 -51.61 33.79
C HIS A 2 -29.35 -52.30 33.05
N ARG A 3 -29.52 -53.59 32.58
CA ARG A 3 -28.45 -54.34 31.90
C ARG A 3 -28.05 -53.80 30.51
N ARG A 4 -28.94 -53.09 29.77
CA ARG A 4 -28.60 -52.51 28.48
C ARG A 4 -27.76 -51.24 28.58
N LYS A 5 -27.87 -50.47 29.66
CA LYS A 5 -27.06 -49.28 29.90
C LYS A 5 -25.60 -49.61 30.27
N GLU A 6 -25.37 -50.71 30.98
CA GLU A 6 -24.00 -51.11 31.35
C GLU A 6 -23.18 -51.64 30.16
N LEU A 7 -23.83 -52.36 29.22
CA LEU A 7 -23.15 -52.85 28.03
C LEU A 7 -22.75 -51.71 27.05
N ALA A 8 -23.58 -50.68 26.95
CA ALA A 8 -23.30 -49.51 26.14
C ALA A 8 -22.14 -48.66 26.72
N SER A 9 -22.09 -48.52 28.04
CA SER A 9 -21.02 -47.84 28.77
C SER A 9 -19.65 -48.55 28.59
N LYS A 10 -19.64 -49.89 28.74
CA LYS A 10 -18.39 -50.67 28.59
C LYS A 10 -17.86 -50.72 27.15
N ARG A 11 -18.75 -50.65 26.14
CA ARG A 11 -18.35 -50.53 24.71
C ARG A 11 -17.78 -49.12 24.40
N CYS A 12 -18.39 -48.07 24.95
CA CYS A 12 -17.91 -46.70 24.74
C CYS A 12 -16.53 -46.48 25.37
N VAL A 13 -16.29 -46.99 26.55
CA VAL A 13 -14.97 -46.90 27.24
C VAL A 13 -13.88 -47.68 26.48
N LYS A 14 -14.21 -48.87 25.94
CA LYS A 14 -13.24 -49.66 25.16
C LYS A 14 -12.90 -49.00 23.82
N THR A 15 -13.86 -48.32 23.16
CA THR A 15 -13.63 -47.58 21.92
C THR A 15 -12.82 -46.33 22.19
N PHE A 16 -13.06 -45.61 23.27
CA PHE A 16 -12.26 -44.46 23.67
C PHE A 16 -10.82 -44.84 24.08
N ALA A 17 -10.63 -45.93 24.78
CA ALA A 17 -9.29 -46.41 25.11
C ALA A 17 -8.50 -46.87 23.88
N ALA A 18 -9.15 -47.52 22.92
CA ALA A 18 -8.50 -47.89 21.62
C ALA A 18 -8.15 -46.67 20.79
N MET A 19 -9.00 -45.61 20.81
CA MET A 19 -8.73 -44.35 20.08
C MET A 19 -7.60 -43.55 20.73
N LEU A 20 -7.48 -43.58 22.05
CA LEU A 20 -6.39 -42.91 22.77
C LEU A 20 -5.04 -43.62 22.57
N VAL A 21 -5.03 -44.94 22.47
CA VAL A 21 -3.82 -45.73 22.20
C VAL A 21 -3.36 -45.52 20.73
N THR A 22 -4.29 -45.45 19.78
CA THR A 22 -3.94 -45.14 18.37
C THR A 22 -3.45 -43.69 18.21
N LEU A 23 -4.02 -42.73 18.92
CA LEU A 23 -3.55 -41.34 18.90
C LEU A 23 -2.16 -41.22 19.55
N ALA A 24 -1.91 -41.95 20.66
CA ALA A 24 -0.60 -41.95 21.31
C ALA A 24 0.48 -42.65 20.44
N THR A 25 0.13 -43.71 19.72
CA THR A 25 1.06 -44.37 18.78
C THR A 25 1.32 -43.52 17.52
N MET A 26 0.32 -42.80 16.98
CA MET A 26 0.55 -41.85 15.91
C MET A 26 1.42 -40.67 16.37
N LEU A 27 1.21 -40.15 17.59
CA LEU A 27 2.04 -39.09 18.14
C LEU A 27 3.48 -39.58 18.42
N ALA A 28 3.65 -40.83 18.86
CA ALA A 28 4.97 -41.42 19.04
C ALA A 28 5.70 -41.71 17.72
N CYS A 29 4.98 -42.08 16.65
CA CYS A 29 5.57 -42.26 15.32
C CYS A 29 6.00 -40.90 14.68
N VAL A 30 5.31 -39.80 15.01
CA VAL A 30 5.74 -38.45 14.59
C VAL A 30 7.00 -38.01 15.33
N LEU A 31 7.21 -38.53 16.57
CA LEU A 31 8.40 -38.22 17.37
C LEU A 31 9.63 -39.10 17.06
N ILE A 32 9.46 -40.20 16.29
CA ILE A 32 10.55 -41.13 15.92
C ILE A 32 10.78 -41.10 14.37
N GLY A 33 10.19 -40.16 13.65
CA GLY A 33 10.62 -39.88 12.26
C GLY A 33 12.11 -39.58 12.24
N PRO A 34 12.82 -39.84 11.12
CA PRO A 34 14.24 -39.49 11.03
C PRO A 34 14.35 -38.02 11.44
N VAL A 35 15.21 -37.77 12.42
CA VAL A 35 15.56 -36.41 12.82
C VAL A 35 16.25 -35.80 11.60
N HIS A 36 15.47 -35.32 10.64
CA HIS A 36 16.01 -34.38 9.68
C HIS A 36 16.51 -33.22 10.53
N ALA A 37 17.80 -32.95 10.47
CA ALA A 37 18.36 -31.78 11.09
C ALA A 37 17.47 -30.62 10.66
N GLN A 38 16.66 -30.08 11.61
CA GLN A 38 15.76 -29.01 11.30
C GLN A 38 16.61 -27.86 10.81
N ALA A 39 16.26 -27.31 9.66
CA ALA A 39 16.84 -26.08 9.18
C ALA A 39 16.74 -25.00 10.27
N VAL A 40 17.82 -24.32 10.51
CA VAL A 40 17.88 -23.27 11.55
C VAL A 40 17.60 -21.92 10.89
N GLU A 41 16.82 -21.10 11.56
CA GLU A 41 16.58 -19.71 11.17
C GLU A 41 17.46 -18.79 12.01
N TYR A 42 18.22 -17.92 11.34
CA TYR A 42 19.10 -16.93 11.95
C TYR A 42 18.62 -15.52 11.61
N ASN A 43 18.19 -14.71 12.59
CA ASN A 43 17.93 -13.29 12.39
C ASN A 43 19.26 -12.53 12.44
N ILE A 44 19.81 -12.21 11.26
CA ILE A 44 21.15 -11.61 11.13
C ILE A 44 21.24 -10.21 11.72
N GLY A 45 20.13 -9.45 11.73
CA GLY A 45 20.05 -8.13 12.35
C GLY A 45 20.14 -8.21 13.87
N GLU A 46 19.32 -9.07 14.48
CA GLU A 46 19.28 -9.27 15.94
C GLU A 46 20.55 -9.92 16.48
N LEU A 47 21.14 -10.85 15.72
CA LEU A 47 22.38 -11.52 16.08
C LEU A 47 23.62 -10.64 15.91
N GLY A 48 23.49 -9.45 15.31
CA GLY A 48 24.60 -8.55 15.07
C GLY A 48 25.58 -9.05 14.01
N TRP A 49 25.09 -9.86 13.06
CA TRP A 49 25.93 -10.42 11.99
C TRP A 49 26.05 -9.51 10.76
N VAL A 50 25.30 -8.41 10.75
CA VAL A 50 25.39 -7.42 9.67
C VAL A 50 26.78 -6.79 9.62
N ASP A 51 27.43 -6.90 8.48
CA ASP A 51 28.68 -6.23 8.20
C ASP A 51 28.39 -4.81 7.67
N LYS A 52 28.48 -3.82 8.56
CA LYS A 52 28.19 -2.42 8.23
C LYS A 52 29.18 -1.83 7.24
N ASP A 53 30.44 -2.23 7.33
CA ASP A 53 31.52 -1.64 6.54
C ASP A 53 31.45 -2.11 5.08
N SER A 54 31.01 -3.34 4.86
CA SER A 54 30.78 -3.90 3.52
C SER A 54 29.38 -3.61 2.98
N SER A 55 28.40 -3.31 3.83
CA SER A 55 27.03 -2.99 3.41
C SER A 55 26.95 -1.58 2.84
N LYS A 56 26.19 -1.41 1.77
CA LYS A 56 26.02 -0.12 1.09
C LYS A 56 24.53 0.21 0.95
N LEU A 57 24.16 1.41 1.39
CA LEU A 57 22.84 1.96 1.17
C LEU A 57 22.94 3.25 0.36
N THR A 58 22.11 3.37 -0.66
CA THR A 58 22.03 4.55 -1.53
C THR A 58 20.57 4.87 -1.84
N ILE A 59 20.30 6.14 -2.17
CA ILE A 59 19.02 6.61 -2.62
C ILE A 59 19.11 6.81 -4.13
N VAL A 60 18.10 6.33 -4.88
CA VAL A 60 17.93 6.65 -6.31
C VAL A 60 16.72 7.56 -6.45
N SER A 61 16.97 8.80 -6.85
CA SER A 61 15.97 9.86 -7.02
C SER A 61 16.11 10.45 -8.42
N GLY A 62 15.04 10.40 -9.22
CA GLY A 62 15.06 10.87 -10.60
C GLY A 62 16.16 10.23 -11.47
N GLY A 63 16.53 8.96 -11.18
CA GLY A 63 17.61 8.25 -11.87
C GLY A 63 19.04 8.63 -11.42
N GLN A 64 19.17 9.47 -10.40
CA GLN A 64 20.44 9.88 -9.80
C GLN A 64 20.66 9.19 -8.46
N GLU A 65 21.88 8.67 -8.25
CA GLU A 65 22.26 8.09 -6.96
C GLU A 65 22.68 9.19 -5.98
N LYS A 66 22.08 9.17 -4.77
CA LYS A 66 22.38 10.07 -3.66
C LYS A 66 22.86 9.28 -2.44
N PRO A 67 23.66 9.87 -1.55
CA PRO A 67 24.07 9.20 -0.31
C PRO A 67 22.87 8.97 0.62
N PHE A 68 22.82 7.80 1.25
CA PHE A 68 21.84 7.46 2.29
C PHE A 68 22.35 7.93 3.66
N VAL A 69 22.16 9.22 3.93
CA VAL A 69 22.58 9.86 5.20
C VAL A 69 21.45 10.70 5.77
N SER A 70 21.40 10.85 7.10
CA SER A 70 20.38 11.66 7.77
C SER A 70 20.38 13.11 7.27
N GLY A 71 19.18 13.64 7.05
CA GLY A 71 18.96 14.98 6.50
C GLY A 71 18.90 15.05 4.97
N THR A 72 19.19 13.95 4.24
CA THR A 72 19.00 13.91 2.79
C THR A 72 17.52 14.06 2.44
N THR A 73 17.23 14.95 1.47
CA THR A 73 15.89 15.19 0.98
C THR A 73 15.52 14.20 -0.15
N VAL A 74 14.33 13.63 -0.07
CA VAL A 74 13.79 12.62 -0.97
C VAL A 74 12.32 12.90 -1.30
N ASP A 75 11.84 12.28 -2.37
CA ASP A 75 10.45 12.35 -2.81
C ASP A 75 9.75 10.99 -2.62
N TYR A 76 8.41 11.01 -2.55
CA TYR A 76 7.64 9.78 -2.68
C TYR A 76 7.89 9.15 -4.06
N GLY A 77 8.17 7.86 -4.08
CA GLY A 77 8.57 7.14 -5.28
C GLY A 77 10.08 6.95 -5.44
N ASP A 78 10.91 7.69 -4.67
CA ASP A 78 12.35 7.44 -4.65
C ASP A 78 12.64 6.05 -4.09
N GLU A 79 13.71 5.41 -4.59
CA GLU A 79 14.13 4.08 -4.18
C GLU A 79 15.32 4.15 -3.23
N ILE A 80 15.32 3.29 -2.21
CA ILE A 80 16.48 2.99 -1.39
C ILE A 80 17.03 1.64 -1.84
N ASN A 81 18.24 1.65 -2.38
CA ASN A 81 18.97 0.45 -2.72
C ASN A 81 19.85 0.05 -1.55
N MET A 82 19.71 -1.19 -1.08
CA MET A 82 20.49 -1.75 -0.01
C MET A 82 21.25 -2.98 -0.52
N GLN A 83 22.57 -2.94 -0.47
CA GLN A 83 23.41 -4.13 -0.57
C GLN A 83 23.78 -4.52 0.86
N LEU A 84 23.09 -5.53 1.38
CA LEU A 84 23.24 -6.02 2.74
C LEU A 84 24.27 -7.14 2.78
N HIS A 85 25.35 -6.96 3.50
CA HIS A 85 26.36 -7.97 3.78
C HIS A 85 26.24 -8.48 5.20
N TRP A 86 26.50 -9.77 5.40
CA TRP A 86 26.60 -10.35 6.74
C TRP A 86 27.66 -11.42 6.83
N ASN A 87 28.17 -11.61 8.04
CA ASN A 87 29.21 -12.56 8.36
C ASN A 87 28.69 -13.56 9.38
N VAL A 88 28.72 -14.85 9.05
CA VAL A 88 28.38 -15.92 10.00
C VAL A 88 29.58 -16.23 10.86
N PRO A 89 29.45 -16.27 12.21
CA PRO A 89 30.56 -16.60 13.09
C PRO A 89 31.16 -17.98 12.82
N ASN A 90 32.48 -18.12 13.00
CA ASN A 90 33.27 -19.31 12.70
C ASN A 90 32.85 -20.59 13.47
N ASN A 91 32.15 -20.43 14.57
CA ASN A 91 31.61 -21.54 15.38
C ASN A 91 30.23 -22.03 14.91
N ILE A 92 29.70 -21.46 13.86
CA ILE A 92 28.43 -21.86 13.26
C ILE A 92 28.72 -22.56 11.93
N THR A 93 28.19 -23.77 11.77
CA THR A 93 28.22 -24.50 10.49
C THR A 93 26.86 -24.32 9.81
N VAL A 94 26.86 -23.67 8.66
CA VAL A 94 25.64 -23.44 7.84
C VAL A 94 25.34 -24.71 7.07
N LYS A 95 24.12 -25.21 7.17
CA LYS A 95 23.63 -26.42 6.53
C LYS A 95 22.63 -26.12 5.43
N SER A 96 22.49 -27.04 4.50
CA SER A 96 21.46 -26.94 3.48
C SER A 96 20.07 -26.87 4.11
N GLY A 97 19.29 -25.87 3.72
CA GLY A 97 18.00 -25.56 4.29
C GLY A 97 18.01 -24.47 5.38
N ASP A 98 19.17 -24.14 5.94
CA ASP A 98 19.26 -23.02 6.91
C ASP A 98 18.87 -21.71 6.26
N THR A 99 18.22 -20.85 7.05
CA THR A 99 17.72 -19.55 6.58
C THR A 99 18.32 -18.39 7.38
N PHE A 100 18.58 -17.31 6.67
CA PHE A 100 19.03 -16.03 7.22
C PHE A 100 17.92 -15.02 6.98
N VAL A 101 17.35 -14.51 8.04
CA VAL A 101 16.26 -13.54 7.95
C VAL A 101 16.73 -12.15 8.36
N TYR A 102 16.12 -11.15 7.72
CA TYR A 102 16.38 -9.76 8.01
C TYR A 102 15.10 -8.94 7.91
N ASP A 103 14.82 -8.17 8.95
CA ASP A 103 13.64 -7.30 8.98
C ASP A 103 13.98 -5.96 8.32
N LEU A 104 13.29 -5.68 7.23
CA LEU A 104 13.42 -4.48 6.42
C LEU A 104 12.56 -3.35 7.02
N PRO A 105 12.89 -2.06 6.78
CA PRO A 105 12.11 -0.94 7.29
C PRO A 105 10.62 -1.03 6.93
N GLU A 106 9.75 -0.87 7.93
CA GLU A 106 8.29 -0.98 7.75
C GLU A 106 7.72 0.16 6.90
N ASN A 107 8.40 1.30 6.86
CA ASN A 107 8.00 2.49 6.11
C ASN A 107 8.48 2.51 4.65
N LEU A 108 8.98 1.38 4.14
CA LEU A 108 9.26 1.15 2.73
C LEU A 108 8.33 0.10 2.13
N THR A 109 8.12 0.19 0.83
CA THR A 109 7.43 -0.83 0.05
C THR A 109 8.46 -1.64 -0.73
N PHE A 110 8.40 -2.96 -0.62
CA PHE A 110 9.28 -3.90 -1.31
C PHE A 110 8.51 -4.75 -2.31
N GLN A 111 9.17 -5.17 -3.38
CA GLN A 111 8.61 -6.15 -4.29
C GLN A 111 8.62 -7.52 -3.61
N SER A 112 7.44 -8.04 -3.29
CA SER A 112 7.27 -9.31 -2.58
C SER A 112 7.07 -10.50 -3.53
N GLY A 113 7.49 -11.70 -3.06
CA GLY A 113 7.18 -12.98 -3.70
C GLY A 113 8.09 -13.36 -4.87
N GLN A 114 8.99 -12.49 -5.31
CA GLN A 114 10.00 -12.85 -6.32
C GLN A 114 11.20 -13.51 -5.64
N GLN A 115 11.69 -14.61 -6.22
CA GLN A 115 12.90 -15.29 -5.79
C GLN A 115 14.10 -14.79 -6.58
N TYR A 116 15.22 -14.59 -5.87
CA TYR A 116 16.50 -14.17 -6.41
C TYR A 116 17.59 -15.13 -5.99
N ASP A 117 18.54 -15.38 -6.85
CA ASP A 117 19.68 -16.25 -6.55
C ASP A 117 20.72 -15.53 -5.69
N ILE A 118 21.34 -16.28 -4.77
CA ILE A 118 22.53 -15.88 -4.02
C ILE A 118 23.72 -16.57 -4.68
N ILE A 119 24.64 -15.80 -5.23
CA ILE A 119 25.78 -16.27 -6.00
C ILE A 119 27.05 -16.04 -5.21
N ASN A 120 27.92 -17.06 -5.12
CA ASN A 120 29.23 -16.93 -4.48
C ASN A 120 30.26 -16.23 -5.42
N GLU A 121 31.48 -16.00 -4.91
CA GLU A 121 32.56 -15.38 -5.69
C GLU A 121 32.99 -16.19 -6.92
N SER A 122 32.73 -17.52 -6.94
CA SER A 122 33.01 -18.40 -8.08
C SER A 122 31.92 -18.40 -9.14
N GLY A 123 30.80 -17.69 -8.91
CA GLY A 123 29.65 -17.63 -9.80
C GLY A 123 28.64 -18.78 -9.61
N ASP A 124 28.80 -19.63 -8.59
CA ASP A 124 27.86 -20.71 -8.29
C ASP A 124 26.67 -20.18 -7.49
N VAL A 125 25.46 -20.68 -7.80
CA VAL A 125 24.27 -20.45 -6.96
C VAL A 125 24.41 -21.26 -5.67
N VAL A 126 24.47 -20.59 -4.53
CA VAL A 126 24.59 -21.19 -3.20
C VAL A 126 23.30 -21.15 -2.40
N GLY A 127 22.34 -20.38 -2.86
CA GLY A 127 21.06 -20.22 -2.22
C GLY A 127 20.15 -19.30 -3.01
N HIS A 128 19.03 -18.96 -2.41
CA HIS A 128 18.12 -17.95 -2.95
C HIS A 128 17.52 -17.12 -1.80
N TYR A 129 17.04 -15.93 -2.13
CA TYR A 129 16.26 -15.14 -1.18
C TYR A 129 14.94 -14.68 -1.78
N VAL A 130 13.97 -14.46 -0.91
CA VAL A 130 12.67 -13.88 -1.19
C VAL A 130 12.39 -12.76 -0.20
N ILE A 131 11.56 -11.80 -0.63
CA ILE A 131 11.04 -10.77 0.25
C ILE A 131 9.55 -10.99 0.42
N ASN A 132 9.09 -11.11 1.67
CA ASN A 132 7.69 -11.28 2.03
C ASN A 132 7.27 -10.10 2.93
N GLY A 133 6.57 -9.13 2.33
CA GLY A 133 6.29 -7.87 3.03
C GLY A 133 7.58 -7.11 3.36
N ASN A 134 7.86 -6.95 4.65
CA ASN A 134 9.07 -6.28 5.16
C ASN A 134 10.10 -7.27 5.73
N ARG A 135 10.04 -8.54 5.33
CA ARG A 135 11.01 -9.55 5.79
C ARG A 135 11.70 -10.20 4.61
N MET A 136 13.02 -10.12 4.57
CA MET A 136 13.87 -10.86 3.67
C MET A 136 14.19 -12.22 4.29
N VAL A 137 14.08 -13.29 3.50
CA VAL A 137 14.43 -14.67 3.89
C VAL A 137 15.38 -15.22 2.84
N ALA A 138 16.63 -15.43 3.22
CA ALA A 138 17.67 -16.04 2.40
C ALA A 138 17.87 -17.48 2.83
N THR A 139 17.75 -18.43 1.91
CA THR A 139 17.89 -19.89 2.17
C THR A 139 19.17 -20.40 1.52
N TYR A 140 20.00 -21.07 2.31
CA TYR A 140 21.15 -21.80 1.79
C TYR A 140 20.69 -23.15 1.21
N THR A 141 21.05 -23.45 -0.05
CA THR A 141 20.52 -24.65 -0.74
C THR A 141 21.59 -25.60 -1.25
N ARG A 142 22.88 -25.31 -1.03
CA ARG A 142 23.95 -26.19 -1.44
C ARG A 142 23.90 -27.50 -0.65
N GLY A 143 24.12 -28.63 -1.30
CA GLY A 143 23.95 -29.97 -0.69
C GLY A 143 25.04 -30.35 0.33
N GLU A 144 26.08 -29.55 0.46
CA GLU A 144 27.19 -29.71 1.43
C GLU A 144 27.18 -28.57 2.43
N ASP A 145 27.67 -28.81 3.64
CA ASP A 145 27.80 -27.78 4.64
C ASP A 145 28.74 -26.67 4.13
N ALA A 146 28.28 -25.42 4.23
CA ALA A 146 29.19 -24.30 4.05
C ALA A 146 30.10 -24.24 5.30
N GLY A 147 31.36 -24.44 5.14
CA GLY A 147 32.32 -24.45 6.24
C GLY A 147 32.20 -23.26 7.22
N SER A 148 33.25 -22.95 7.93
CA SER A 148 33.33 -21.73 8.75
C SER A 148 33.66 -20.51 7.88
N ASN A 149 33.40 -19.31 8.38
CA ASN A 149 33.70 -18.04 7.71
C ASN A 149 32.80 -17.74 6.50
N VAL A 150 31.52 -18.01 6.63
CA VAL A 150 30.54 -17.75 5.56
C VAL A 150 30.20 -16.26 5.54
N THR A 151 30.49 -15.64 4.40
CA THR A 151 30.06 -14.28 4.09
C THR A 151 29.02 -14.36 2.97
N ALA A 152 28.00 -13.52 3.03
CA ALA A 152 27.01 -13.42 1.97
C ALA A 152 26.50 -11.98 1.83
N TYR A 153 25.90 -11.69 0.69
CA TYR A 153 25.19 -10.44 0.49
C TYR A 153 23.96 -10.62 -0.40
N VAL A 154 23.02 -9.72 -0.23
CA VAL A 154 21.84 -9.58 -1.09
C VAL A 154 21.65 -8.12 -1.48
N THR A 155 20.99 -7.88 -2.61
CA THR A 155 20.58 -6.54 -3.01
C THR A 155 19.09 -6.42 -2.92
N VAL A 156 18.61 -5.46 -2.13
CA VAL A 156 17.19 -5.19 -1.90
C VAL A 156 16.88 -3.77 -2.31
N LYS A 157 15.73 -3.57 -2.95
CA LYS A 157 15.20 -2.26 -3.33
C LYS A 157 13.89 -2.00 -2.62
N GLY A 158 13.82 -0.89 -1.89
CA GLY A 158 12.63 -0.42 -1.23
C GLY A 158 12.21 0.94 -1.78
N THR A 159 10.92 1.16 -1.97
CA THR A 159 10.36 2.43 -2.45
C THR A 159 9.74 3.21 -1.30
N ILE A 160 10.02 4.52 -1.22
CA ILE A 160 9.40 5.44 -0.26
C ILE A 160 7.95 5.66 -0.70
N ASN A 161 7.00 5.22 0.14
CA ASN A 161 5.58 5.26 -0.16
C ASN A 161 4.81 6.02 0.94
N SER A 162 3.88 6.89 0.54
CA SER A 162 3.04 7.67 1.46
C SER A 162 2.21 6.79 2.40
N ASP A 163 1.67 5.66 1.91
CA ASP A 163 0.87 4.73 2.71
C ASP A 163 1.67 4.11 3.87
N LYS A 164 2.98 4.00 3.70
CA LYS A 164 3.89 3.45 4.71
C LYS A 164 4.54 4.50 5.60
N THR A 165 4.55 5.76 5.16
CA THR A 165 5.20 6.86 5.86
C THR A 165 4.23 7.81 6.58
N GLY A 166 2.95 7.44 6.67
CA GLY A 166 1.92 8.20 7.40
C GLY A 166 1.34 9.36 6.60
N GLY A 167 1.06 9.14 5.31
CA GLY A 167 0.38 10.08 4.42
C GLY A 167 1.32 10.88 3.52
N ASN A 168 0.74 11.84 2.79
CA ASN A 168 1.43 12.61 1.76
C ASN A 168 2.03 13.94 2.25
N ASN A 169 1.95 14.26 3.54
CA ASN A 169 2.42 15.54 4.09
C ASN A 169 3.94 15.63 4.30
N GLY A 170 4.67 14.59 3.93
CA GLY A 170 6.14 14.59 4.03
C GLY A 170 6.67 14.65 5.46
N GLY A 171 7.79 15.35 5.63
CA GLY A 171 8.47 15.54 6.92
C GLY A 171 9.58 14.53 7.18
N ASP A 172 10.12 14.55 8.40
CA ASP A 172 11.20 13.68 8.80
C ASP A 172 10.68 12.25 9.01
N LYS A 173 11.30 11.27 8.34
CA LYS A 173 10.98 9.84 8.41
C LYS A 173 12.23 9.05 8.73
N THR A 174 12.17 8.24 9.80
CA THR A 174 13.29 7.39 10.21
C THR A 174 13.14 6.00 9.62
N PHE A 175 14.18 5.53 8.96
CA PHE A 175 14.31 4.20 8.38
C PHE A 175 15.29 3.40 9.24
N SER A 176 14.78 2.35 9.89
CA SER A 176 15.53 1.52 10.82
C SER A 176 15.99 0.24 10.13
N TYR A 177 17.31 0.02 10.16
CA TYR A 177 17.95 -1.19 9.61
C TYR A 177 18.64 -1.93 10.74
N PRO A 178 18.06 -3.04 11.25
CA PRO A 178 18.63 -3.81 12.37
C PRO A 178 20.08 -4.20 12.13
N GLY A 179 20.96 -3.93 13.09
CA GLY A 179 22.40 -4.18 12.95
C GLY A 179 23.17 -3.15 12.11
N TYR A 180 22.52 -2.39 11.22
CA TYR A 180 23.14 -1.30 10.44
C TYR A 180 22.97 0.06 11.14
N GLY A 181 21.76 0.43 11.53
CA GLY A 181 21.42 1.68 12.23
C GLY A 181 20.21 2.39 11.64
N ASP A 182 19.91 3.54 12.21
CA ASP A 182 18.78 4.39 11.84
C ASP A 182 19.25 5.57 11.00
N VAL A 183 18.48 5.90 9.96
CA VAL A 183 18.69 7.08 9.10
C VAL A 183 17.39 7.84 8.97
N THR A 184 17.41 9.12 9.29
CA THR A 184 16.25 10.01 9.15
C THR A 184 16.37 10.82 7.87
N LEU A 185 15.47 10.59 6.92
CA LEU A 185 15.38 11.34 5.67
C LEU A 185 14.30 12.41 5.74
N LYS A 186 14.46 13.48 5.00
CA LYS A 186 13.47 14.53 4.78
C LYS A 186 12.63 14.18 3.57
N VAL A 187 11.40 13.71 3.76
CA VAL A 187 10.48 13.41 2.65
C VAL A 187 9.73 14.69 2.27
N ASN A 188 9.79 15.07 0.99
CA ASN A 188 9.02 16.19 0.48
C ASN A 188 7.52 15.89 0.51
N PRO A 189 6.66 16.84 0.89
CA PRO A 189 5.23 16.65 0.80
C PRO A 189 4.77 16.54 -0.66
N LYS A 190 3.73 15.75 -0.90
CA LYS A 190 3.04 15.70 -2.18
C LYS A 190 1.73 16.48 -2.05
N HIS A 191 1.54 17.50 -2.88
CA HIS A 191 0.33 18.31 -2.92
C HIS A 191 -0.31 18.18 -4.30
N GLU A 192 -1.50 17.58 -4.35
CA GLU A 192 -2.23 17.37 -5.60
C GLU A 192 -3.74 17.44 -5.33
N VAL A 193 -4.48 18.03 -6.25
CA VAL A 193 -5.94 18.05 -6.21
C VAL A 193 -6.46 17.41 -7.50
N ASN A 194 -7.24 16.35 -7.35
CA ASN A 194 -7.86 15.65 -8.46
C ASN A 194 -9.37 15.92 -8.46
N ALA A 195 -9.93 16.29 -9.60
CA ALA A 195 -11.35 16.53 -9.73
C ALA A 195 -11.97 15.71 -10.88
N SER A 196 -13.19 15.26 -10.65
CA SER A 196 -14.02 14.62 -11.67
C SER A 196 -15.45 15.14 -11.59
N LYS A 197 -16.12 15.25 -12.72
CA LYS A 197 -17.49 15.81 -12.83
C LYS A 197 -18.45 14.77 -13.36
N SER A 198 -19.61 14.67 -12.75
CA SER A 198 -20.76 13.86 -13.20
C SER A 198 -22.01 14.73 -13.30
N ALA A 199 -22.98 14.29 -14.08
CA ALA A 199 -24.26 14.98 -14.26
C ALA A 199 -25.42 14.00 -14.27
N ALA A 200 -26.57 14.42 -13.74
CA ALA A 200 -27.83 13.73 -13.83
C ALA A 200 -28.97 14.72 -14.11
N ILE A 201 -30.00 14.29 -14.83
CA ILE A 201 -31.22 15.06 -14.96
C ILE A 201 -31.98 14.99 -13.64
N SER A 202 -32.45 16.14 -13.13
CA SER A 202 -33.25 16.15 -11.92
C SER A 202 -34.54 15.29 -12.11
N THR A 203 -34.79 14.41 -11.13
CA THR A 203 -36.00 13.56 -11.13
C THR A 203 -37.25 14.35 -10.83
N SER A 204 -37.16 15.49 -10.18
CA SER A 204 -38.28 16.36 -9.81
C SER A 204 -38.61 17.43 -10.85
N ASP A 205 -37.63 17.85 -11.64
CA ASP A 205 -37.76 18.89 -12.66
C ASP A 205 -36.89 18.57 -13.88
N PRO A 206 -37.47 18.04 -14.98
CA PRO A 206 -36.69 17.65 -16.17
C PRO A 206 -35.98 18.81 -16.89
N SER A 207 -36.29 20.08 -16.57
CA SER A 207 -35.57 21.24 -17.07
C SER A 207 -34.28 21.53 -16.31
N LYS A 208 -34.11 20.89 -15.17
CA LYS A 208 -32.92 21.03 -14.32
C LYS A 208 -31.95 19.86 -14.46
N TRP A 209 -30.70 20.18 -14.52
CA TRP A 209 -29.59 19.21 -14.46
C TRP A 209 -28.84 19.46 -13.16
N GLU A 210 -28.50 18.37 -12.48
CA GLU A 210 -27.68 18.41 -11.28
C GLU A 210 -26.29 17.91 -11.64
N PHE A 211 -25.29 18.67 -11.25
CA PHE A 211 -23.89 18.32 -11.42
C PHE A 211 -23.25 18.09 -10.07
N VAL A 212 -22.32 17.13 -10.02
CA VAL A 212 -21.49 16.87 -8.86
C VAL A 212 -20.03 16.86 -9.32
N ILE A 213 -19.21 17.73 -8.72
CA ILE A 213 -17.76 17.70 -8.88
C ILE A 213 -17.21 17.00 -7.64
N LYS A 214 -16.61 15.81 -7.82
CA LYS A 214 -15.85 15.13 -6.79
C LYS A 214 -14.44 15.68 -6.80
N VAL A 215 -13.96 16.12 -5.63
CA VAL A 215 -12.62 16.70 -5.42
C VAL A 215 -11.90 15.86 -4.40
N ASN A 216 -10.72 15.33 -4.75
CA ASN A 216 -9.87 14.56 -3.85
C ASN A 216 -8.57 15.32 -3.60
N SER A 217 -8.15 15.38 -2.33
CA SER A 217 -6.88 15.96 -1.90
C SER A 217 -5.82 14.86 -1.71
N VAL A 218 -4.64 15.07 -2.25
CA VAL A 218 -3.43 14.31 -1.96
C VAL A 218 -2.46 15.26 -1.27
N GLY A 219 -2.11 14.97 -0.02
CA GLY A 219 -1.50 15.92 0.89
C GLY A 219 -2.49 17.00 1.33
N THR A 220 -2.11 17.78 2.33
CA THR A 220 -2.92 18.92 2.79
C THR A 220 -2.80 20.08 1.81
N ASN A 221 -3.90 20.44 1.16
CA ASN A 221 -3.97 21.52 0.17
C ASN A 221 -4.70 22.74 0.75
N GLN A 222 -4.15 23.93 0.50
CA GLN A 222 -4.71 25.21 0.94
C GLN A 222 -5.26 26.01 -0.25
N ASN A 223 -6.38 26.73 -0.04
CA ASN A 223 -7.00 27.58 -1.03
C ASN A 223 -7.28 26.86 -2.36
N VAL A 224 -7.88 25.67 -2.26
CA VAL A 224 -8.24 24.85 -3.41
C VAL A 224 -9.27 25.57 -4.26
N GLN A 225 -8.93 25.87 -5.51
CA GLN A 225 -9.78 26.60 -6.44
C GLN A 225 -10.42 25.65 -7.44
N LEU A 226 -11.73 25.79 -7.62
CA LEU A 226 -12.52 25.13 -8.63
C LEU A 226 -13.15 26.17 -9.54
N ASN A 227 -12.96 26.02 -10.84
CA ASN A 227 -13.60 26.87 -11.83
C ASN A 227 -14.42 25.98 -12.76
N ASP A 228 -15.69 26.27 -12.91
CA ASP A 228 -16.57 25.55 -13.80
C ASP A 228 -17.33 26.51 -14.73
N THR A 229 -17.39 26.14 -16.00
CA THR A 229 -18.05 26.94 -17.04
C THR A 229 -19.19 26.15 -17.64
N MET A 230 -20.36 26.76 -17.71
CA MET A 230 -21.56 26.15 -18.31
C MET A 230 -21.53 26.24 -19.82
N GLY A 231 -22.17 25.29 -20.48
CA GLY A 231 -22.44 25.38 -21.91
C GLY A 231 -23.36 26.56 -22.25
N GLU A 232 -23.29 27.05 -23.50
CA GLU A 232 -24.03 28.25 -23.95
C GLU A 232 -25.55 28.21 -23.69
N LEU A 233 -26.14 27.02 -23.68
CA LEU A 233 -27.58 26.82 -23.48
C LEU A 233 -27.94 26.48 -22.03
N MET A 234 -26.98 26.56 -21.12
CA MET A 234 -27.15 26.23 -19.70
C MET A 234 -26.95 27.48 -18.85
N LYS A 235 -27.75 27.61 -17.79
CA LYS A 235 -27.65 28.69 -16.79
C LYS A 235 -27.53 28.10 -15.41
N LEU A 236 -26.50 28.47 -14.68
CA LEU A 236 -26.31 28.11 -13.28
C LEU A 236 -27.44 28.66 -12.43
N ASP A 237 -27.93 27.85 -11.50
CA ASP A 237 -28.70 28.32 -10.35
C ASP A 237 -27.70 28.66 -9.23
N PRO A 238 -27.43 29.98 -8.99
CA PRO A 238 -26.34 30.38 -8.08
C PRO A 238 -26.54 29.93 -6.63
N ASP A 239 -27.81 29.81 -6.20
CA ASP A 239 -28.16 29.44 -4.82
C ASP A 239 -28.10 27.93 -4.61
N SER A 240 -27.84 27.16 -5.67
CA SER A 240 -27.78 25.70 -5.63
C SER A 240 -26.37 25.15 -5.36
N ILE A 241 -25.34 26.00 -5.28
CA ILE A 241 -23.95 25.55 -5.07
C ILE A 241 -23.77 25.20 -3.59
N HIS A 242 -23.54 23.91 -3.33
CA HIS A 242 -23.29 23.40 -1.98
C HIS A 242 -22.12 22.40 -2.00
N ILE A 243 -21.40 22.30 -0.88
CA ILE A 243 -20.31 21.33 -0.70
C ILE A 243 -20.72 20.31 0.35
N TYR A 244 -20.41 19.04 0.09
CA TYR A 244 -20.75 17.88 0.92
C TYR A 244 -19.52 17.02 1.17
N THR A 245 -19.55 16.25 2.26
CA THR A 245 -18.50 15.29 2.62
C THR A 245 -18.78 13.87 2.14
N ASP A 246 -19.98 13.59 1.62
CA ASP A 246 -20.44 12.28 1.16
C ASP A 246 -20.89 12.30 -0.31
N ALA A 247 -20.80 11.16 -0.98
CA ALA A 247 -21.12 11.01 -2.40
C ALA A 247 -22.63 11.21 -2.71
N ASP A 248 -23.49 10.94 -1.73
CA ASP A 248 -24.92 11.11 -1.86
C ASP A 248 -25.37 12.56 -1.60
N CYS A 249 -24.42 13.46 -1.28
CA CYS A 249 -24.66 14.88 -1.00
C CYS A 249 -25.73 15.10 0.09
N GLN A 250 -25.63 14.37 1.20
CA GLN A 250 -26.53 14.45 2.35
C GLN A 250 -25.88 15.12 3.56
N GLN A 251 -24.54 15.07 3.66
CA GLN A 251 -23.77 15.62 4.79
C GLN A 251 -23.08 16.92 4.36
N PRO A 252 -23.57 18.09 4.76
CA PRO A 252 -22.95 19.35 4.40
C PRO A 252 -21.51 19.45 4.90
N TYR A 253 -20.66 20.08 4.12
CA TYR A 253 -19.29 20.41 4.54
C TYR A 253 -19.31 21.66 5.43
N GLU A 254 -18.88 21.50 6.68
CA GLU A 254 -18.88 22.57 7.69
C GLU A 254 -17.61 23.45 7.66
N GLY A 255 -16.66 23.13 6.76
CA GLY A 255 -15.42 23.90 6.62
C GLY A 255 -15.63 25.26 5.93
N THR A 256 -14.57 26.05 5.86
CA THR A 256 -14.62 27.37 5.23
C THR A 256 -14.51 27.26 3.71
N TRP A 257 -15.51 27.78 3.02
CA TRP A 257 -15.52 27.86 1.57
C TRP A 257 -16.34 29.06 1.08
N ASN A 258 -16.16 29.43 -0.18
CA ASN A 258 -17.00 30.40 -0.85
C ASN A 258 -17.18 30.01 -2.33
N ALA A 259 -18.25 30.50 -2.94
CA ALA A 259 -18.46 30.40 -4.38
C ALA A 259 -18.93 31.75 -4.93
N THR A 260 -18.46 32.09 -6.12
CA THR A 260 -18.83 33.32 -6.83
C THR A 260 -19.32 32.94 -8.22
N PRO A 261 -20.59 33.16 -8.54
CA PRO A 261 -21.11 32.96 -9.87
C PRO A 261 -20.44 33.90 -10.89
N ALA A 262 -20.20 33.41 -12.09
CA ALA A 262 -19.76 34.22 -13.21
C ALA A 262 -20.88 35.10 -13.73
N ALA A 263 -20.53 36.20 -14.41
CA ALA A 263 -21.51 37.12 -15.01
C ALA A 263 -22.50 36.37 -15.93
N GLY A 264 -23.79 36.64 -15.75
CA GLY A 264 -24.85 35.98 -16.51
C GLY A 264 -25.04 34.50 -16.18
N ASN A 265 -24.56 34.05 -15.03
CA ASN A 265 -24.67 32.67 -14.54
C ASN A 265 -24.12 31.63 -15.53
N THR A 266 -23.02 31.97 -16.20
CA THR A 266 -22.37 31.11 -17.18
C THR A 266 -21.33 30.17 -16.57
N GLY A 267 -21.17 30.18 -15.26
CA GLY A 267 -20.21 29.36 -14.51
C GLY A 267 -20.08 29.84 -13.08
N PHE A 268 -19.08 29.34 -12.38
CA PHE A 268 -18.70 29.81 -11.06
C PHE A 268 -17.22 29.54 -10.76
N SER A 269 -16.71 30.30 -9.80
CA SER A 269 -15.44 29.98 -9.14
C SER A 269 -15.75 29.67 -7.67
N ALA A 270 -15.23 28.57 -7.15
CA ALA A 270 -15.32 28.22 -5.73
C ALA A 270 -13.92 28.07 -5.15
N THR A 271 -13.77 28.48 -3.89
CA THR A 271 -12.53 28.32 -3.13
C THR A 271 -12.84 27.58 -1.82
N ILE A 272 -12.16 26.45 -1.61
CA ILE A 272 -12.17 25.69 -0.36
C ILE A 272 -10.89 26.07 0.38
N LYS A 273 -11.00 26.56 1.62
CA LYS A 273 -9.86 27.11 2.35
C LYS A 273 -8.79 26.08 2.65
N SER A 274 -9.17 24.86 3.03
CA SER A 274 -8.27 23.76 3.31
C SER A 274 -8.93 22.43 2.98
N MET A 275 -8.15 21.51 2.46
CA MET A 275 -8.50 20.10 2.37
C MET A 275 -7.35 19.29 2.96
N GLU A 276 -7.68 18.35 3.82
CA GLU A 276 -6.70 17.45 4.45
C GLU A 276 -6.24 16.32 3.49
N ASP A 277 -5.13 15.67 3.83
CA ASP A 277 -4.63 14.53 3.06
C ASP A 277 -5.65 13.39 3.01
N GLY A 278 -6.01 12.96 1.81
CA GLY A 278 -7.02 11.92 1.58
C GLY A 278 -8.47 12.40 1.66
N GLU A 279 -8.72 13.68 1.98
CA GLU A 279 -10.07 14.21 2.04
C GLU A 279 -10.73 14.24 0.66
N THR A 280 -12.01 13.87 0.64
CA THR A 280 -12.86 13.92 -0.54
C THR A 280 -14.06 14.81 -0.27
N LEU A 281 -14.29 15.79 -1.13
CA LEU A 281 -15.44 16.68 -1.09
C LEU A 281 -16.25 16.59 -2.39
N TYR A 282 -17.54 16.90 -2.30
CA TYR A 282 -18.48 16.86 -3.42
C TYR A 282 -19.16 18.21 -3.55
N VAL A 283 -18.88 18.92 -4.65
CA VAL A 283 -19.51 20.20 -4.98
C VAL A 283 -20.71 19.93 -5.86
N ARG A 284 -21.92 20.06 -5.32
CA ARG A 284 -23.18 19.89 -6.05
C ARG A 284 -23.73 21.24 -6.43
N TYR A 285 -24.26 21.36 -7.63
CA TYR A 285 -24.98 22.53 -8.12
C TYR A 285 -25.98 22.14 -9.19
N ALA A 286 -26.97 23.01 -9.44
CA ALA A 286 -27.98 22.83 -10.46
C ALA A 286 -27.83 23.85 -11.59
N VAL A 287 -28.21 23.42 -12.79
CA VAL A 287 -28.33 24.31 -13.95
C VAL A 287 -29.70 24.13 -14.58
N THR A 288 -30.21 25.19 -15.14
CA THR A 288 -31.41 25.15 -15.99
C THR A 288 -30.97 25.08 -17.46
N ALA A 289 -31.67 24.26 -18.25
CA ALA A 289 -31.46 24.20 -19.68
C ALA A 289 -32.79 24.16 -20.38
N ASP A 290 -32.96 24.99 -21.41
CA ASP A 290 -34.14 24.87 -22.30
C ASP A 290 -33.98 23.61 -23.15
N ARG A 291 -34.70 22.57 -22.76
CA ARG A 291 -34.70 21.27 -23.41
C ARG A 291 -35.03 21.36 -24.90
N ALA A 292 -35.99 22.19 -25.26
CA ALA A 292 -36.40 22.36 -26.65
C ALA A 292 -35.25 22.94 -27.50
N THR A 293 -34.58 23.95 -26.98
CA THR A 293 -33.41 24.56 -27.59
C THR A 293 -32.23 23.60 -27.67
N LEU A 294 -31.96 22.79 -26.62
CA LEU A 294 -30.94 21.75 -26.64
C LEU A 294 -31.20 20.70 -27.72
N VAL A 295 -32.42 20.18 -27.80
CA VAL A 295 -32.83 19.20 -28.82
C VAL A 295 -32.71 19.80 -30.22
N ALA A 296 -33.10 21.06 -30.42
CA ALA A 296 -32.99 21.75 -31.70
C ALA A 296 -31.51 21.91 -32.12
N ALA A 297 -30.63 22.34 -31.18
CA ALA A 297 -29.21 22.46 -31.41
C ALA A 297 -28.55 21.12 -31.77
N CYS A 298 -28.88 20.06 -31.05
CA CYS A 298 -28.41 18.70 -31.32
C CYS A 298 -28.84 18.23 -32.75
N LYS A 299 -30.06 18.50 -33.17
CA LYS A 299 -30.52 18.17 -34.51
C LYS A 299 -29.79 18.92 -35.60
N GLN A 300 -29.51 20.20 -35.40
CA GLN A 300 -28.74 21.02 -36.31
C GLN A 300 -27.28 20.55 -36.45
N ALA A 301 -26.67 20.09 -35.34
CA ALA A 301 -25.29 19.58 -35.33
C ALA A 301 -25.14 18.17 -35.94
N GLY A 302 -26.22 17.55 -36.44
CA GLY A 302 -26.18 16.21 -37.03
C GLY A 302 -25.90 15.07 -36.02
N THR A 303 -25.96 15.35 -34.75
CA THR A 303 -25.69 14.39 -33.65
C THR A 303 -26.96 13.77 -33.05
N ALA A 304 -28.03 13.65 -33.85
CA ALA A 304 -29.37 13.22 -33.43
C ALA A 304 -29.43 11.89 -32.63
N ARG A 305 -28.36 11.07 -32.68
CA ARG A 305 -28.27 9.82 -31.92
C ARG A 305 -27.73 9.98 -30.49
N ARG A 306 -27.23 11.17 -30.11
CA ARG A 306 -26.66 11.44 -28.77
C ARG A 306 -27.47 12.45 -27.95
N CYS A 307 -28.59 12.91 -28.48
CA CYS A 307 -29.47 13.82 -27.73
C CYS A 307 -30.33 13.02 -26.74
N PRO A 308 -30.44 13.43 -25.48
CA PRO A 308 -31.37 12.79 -24.55
C PRO A 308 -32.81 12.94 -25.07
N ALA A 309 -33.57 11.83 -25.06
CA ALA A 309 -34.95 11.76 -25.41
C ALA A 309 -35.85 12.52 -24.41
#